data_2358844fefc3021489f4b7ec86e754fe
#
_entry.id   2358844fefc3021489f4b7ec86e754fe
#
_cell.length_a   1.000
_cell.length_b   1.000
_cell.length_c   1.000
_cell.angle_alpha   90.00
_cell.angle_beta   90.00
_cell.angle_gamma   90.00
#
_symmetry.space_group_name_H-M   'P 1'
#
loop_
_entity.id
_entity.type
_entity.pdbx_description
1 polymer ?
#
loop_
_entity_poly.entity_id
_entity_poly.type
_entity_poly.pdbx_seq_one_letter_code
_entity_poly.pdbx_strand_id
1 'polypeptide(L)'
;MNDKDFTEKDAKIRYVCVNVSSLSRLIQLSEECAEYIQAVSKCLRTMSQDNPTPKSEKEIIENLKEEIMNIQLCLDCIDADMIDYKIYERKLNRWVRR
;
A
#
# COMPACT_ATOMS: atom_id res chain seq x y z
N MET A 1 -16.14 -20.83 2.09
CA MET A 1 -14.68 -21.01 1.92
C MET A 1 -14.26 -22.30 2.58
N ASN A 2 -13.48 -23.12 1.89
CA ASN A 2 -12.95 -24.35 2.43
C ASN A 2 -11.80 -24.01 3.40
N ASP A 3 -11.67 -24.75 4.51
CA ASP A 3 -10.59 -24.53 5.50
C ASP A 3 -9.20 -24.58 4.87
N LYS A 4 -9.02 -25.31 3.77
CA LYS A 4 -7.76 -25.41 3.05
C LYS A 4 -7.32 -24.09 2.41
N ASP A 5 -8.25 -23.16 2.16
CA ASP A 5 -7.97 -21.87 1.53
C ASP A 5 -7.68 -20.78 2.55
N PHE A 6 -7.83 -21.09 3.84
CA PHE A 6 -7.60 -20.13 4.92
C PHE A 6 -6.17 -20.27 5.43
N THR A 7 -5.35 -19.28 5.13
CA THR A 7 -3.93 -19.28 5.47
C THR A 7 -3.66 -18.61 6.81
N GLU A 8 -2.44 -18.75 7.32
CA GLU A 8 -1.97 -18.02 8.50
C GLU A 8 -2.04 -16.51 8.27
N LYS A 9 -1.72 -16.07 7.05
CA LYS A 9 -1.84 -14.67 6.65
C LYS A 9 -3.28 -14.17 6.82
N ASP A 10 -4.25 -14.95 6.34
CA ASP A 10 -5.68 -14.60 6.45
C ASP A 10 -6.11 -14.47 7.90
N ALA A 11 -5.62 -15.35 8.78
CA ALA A 11 -5.91 -15.29 10.20
C ALA A 11 -5.37 -13.99 10.82
N LYS A 12 -4.18 -13.57 10.44
CA LYS A 12 -3.57 -12.33 10.93
C LYS A 12 -4.33 -11.10 10.45
N ILE A 13 -4.74 -11.08 9.19
CA ILE A 13 -5.55 -9.98 8.64
C ILE A 13 -6.87 -9.89 9.39
N ARG A 14 -7.54 -11.03 9.61
CA ARG A 14 -8.79 -11.07 10.38
C ARG A 14 -8.61 -10.53 11.79
N TYR A 15 -7.51 -10.91 12.45
CA TYR A 15 -7.20 -10.42 13.78
C TYR A 15 -7.14 -8.90 13.81
N VAL A 16 -6.45 -8.29 12.85
CA VAL A 16 -6.37 -6.83 12.73
C VAL A 16 -7.76 -6.23 12.51
N CYS A 17 -8.53 -6.79 11.58
CA CYS A 17 -9.87 -6.27 11.25
C CYS A 17 -10.84 -6.35 12.43
N VAL A 18 -10.69 -7.35 13.30
CA VAL A 18 -11.55 -7.51 14.48
C VAL A 18 -11.12 -6.58 15.61
N ASN A 19 -9.81 -6.36 15.79
CA ASN A 19 -9.27 -5.66 16.95
C ASN A 19 -8.98 -4.17 16.71
N VAL A 20 -8.89 -3.75 15.45
CA VAL A 20 -8.66 -2.34 15.09
C VAL A 20 -9.88 -1.83 14.34
N SER A 21 -10.43 -0.70 14.79
CA SER A 21 -11.65 -0.14 14.19
C SER A 21 -11.46 0.23 12.71
N SER A 22 -12.56 0.23 11.96
CA SER A 22 -12.56 0.65 10.56
C SER A 22 -11.99 2.06 10.39
N LEU A 23 -12.37 2.97 11.27
CA LEU A 23 -11.87 4.35 11.24
C LEU A 23 -10.35 4.40 11.45
N SER A 24 -9.84 3.67 12.45
CA SER A 24 -8.40 3.63 12.71
C SER A 24 -7.63 3.04 11.55
N ARG A 25 -8.17 2.02 10.87
CA ARG A 25 -7.54 1.41 9.70
C ARG A 25 -7.50 2.36 8.51
N LEU A 26 -8.55 3.17 8.32
CA LEU A 26 -8.56 4.21 7.28
C LEU A 26 -7.55 5.34 7.60
N ILE A 27 -7.46 5.74 8.85
CA ILE A 27 -6.47 6.73 9.28
C ILE A 27 -5.05 6.21 9.00
N GLN A 28 -4.80 4.94 9.33
CA GLN A 28 -3.50 4.32 9.08
C GLN A 28 -3.16 4.32 7.58
N LEU A 29 -4.12 3.98 6.73
CA LEU A 29 -3.93 4.04 5.29
C LEU A 29 -3.55 5.44 4.83
N SER A 30 -4.22 6.46 5.35
CA SER A 30 -3.93 7.86 5.03
C SER A 30 -2.49 8.23 5.41
N GLU A 31 -2.05 7.84 6.61
CA GLU A 31 -0.69 8.10 7.07
C GLU A 31 0.35 7.40 6.19
N GLU A 32 0.11 6.14 5.83
CA GLU A 32 1.02 5.40 4.97
C GLU A 32 1.09 5.99 3.55
N CYS A 33 -0.03 6.50 3.04
CA CYS A 33 -0.04 7.18 1.76
C CYS A 33 0.82 8.45 1.78
N ALA A 34 0.79 9.22 2.87
CA ALA A 34 1.63 10.40 3.03
C ALA A 34 3.12 10.02 3.05
N GLU A 35 3.48 8.97 3.76
CA GLU A 35 4.86 8.47 3.81
C GLU A 35 5.32 7.96 2.45
N TYR A 36 4.43 7.30 1.71
CA TYR A 36 4.71 6.85 0.34
C TYR A 36 5.02 8.02 -0.58
N ILE A 37 4.23 9.10 -0.51
CA ILE A 37 4.47 10.30 -1.31
C ILE A 37 5.85 10.87 -1.02
N GLN A 38 6.25 10.93 0.25
CA GLN A 38 7.58 11.41 0.63
C GLN A 38 8.69 10.51 0.07
N ALA A 39 8.50 9.19 0.14
CA ALA A 39 9.45 8.22 -0.38
C ALA A 39 9.64 8.36 -1.90
N VAL A 40 8.54 8.55 -2.64
CA VAL A 40 8.59 8.78 -4.09
C VAL A 40 9.32 10.09 -4.40
N SER A 41 9.04 11.15 -3.65
CA SER A 41 9.69 12.45 -3.84
C SER A 41 11.21 12.36 -3.66
N LYS A 42 11.65 11.63 -2.63
CA LYS A 42 13.09 11.40 -2.38
C LYS A 42 13.73 10.62 -3.53
N CYS A 43 13.03 9.59 -4.01
CA CYS A 43 13.49 8.78 -5.13
C CYS A 43 13.67 9.64 -6.39
N LEU A 44 12.67 10.46 -6.72
CA LEU A 44 12.70 11.32 -7.90
C LEU A 44 13.81 12.37 -7.82
N ARG A 45 14.03 12.97 -6.65
CA ARG A 45 15.10 13.94 -6.45
C ARG A 45 16.47 13.29 -6.66
N THR A 46 16.65 12.08 -6.17
CA THR A 46 17.92 11.34 -6.31
C THR A 46 18.17 10.96 -7.77
N MET A 47 17.13 10.51 -8.49
CA MET A 47 17.22 10.15 -9.90
C MET A 47 17.52 11.35 -10.79
N SER A 48 16.89 12.49 -10.51
CA SER A 48 17.12 13.74 -11.27
C SER A 48 18.39 14.45 -10.85
N GLN A 49 19.00 14.07 -9.73
CA GLN A 49 20.16 14.70 -9.12
C GLN A 49 19.90 16.16 -8.70
N ASP A 50 18.64 16.56 -8.67
CA ASP A 50 18.23 17.86 -8.14
C ASP A 50 17.97 17.72 -6.65
N ASN A 51 18.78 18.36 -5.83
CA ASN A 51 18.64 18.34 -4.38
C ASN A 51 18.58 16.91 -3.83
N PRO A 52 19.62 16.07 -4.11
CA PRO A 52 19.61 14.68 -3.66
C PRO A 52 19.64 14.56 -2.14
N THR A 53 19.11 13.45 -1.62
CA THR A 53 19.17 13.17 -0.19
C THR A 53 20.55 12.61 0.16
N PRO A 54 20.98 12.70 1.44
CA PRO A 54 22.27 12.13 1.86
C PRO A 54 22.33 10.61 1.89
N LYS A 55 21.23 9.94 1.58
CA LYS A 55 21.16 8.47 1.58
C LYS A 55 21.60 7.90 0.24
N SER A 56 22.09 6.66 0.25
CA SER A 56 22.44 5.96 -0.98
C SER A 56 21.21 5.62 -1.80
N GLU A 57 21.42 5.42 -3.10
CA GLU A 57 20.34 4.99 -4.01
C GLU A 57 19.69 3.69 -3.53
N LYS A 58 20.50 2.73 -3.06
CA LYS A 58 20.00 1.45 -2.54
C LYS A 58 19.06 1.66 -1.35
N GLU A 59 19.45 2.52 -0.40
CA GLU A 59 18.62 2.81 0.77
C GLU A 59 17.30 3.47 0.38
N ILE A 60 17.32 4.36 -0.61
CA ILE A 60 16.14 5.06 -1.10
C ILE A 60 15.16 4.08 -1.75
N ILE A 61 15.67 3.16 -2.55
CA ILE A 61 14.85 2.12 -3.20
C ILE A 61 14.26 1.16 -2.16
N GLU A 62 15.06 0.73 -1.18
CA GLU A 62 14.55 -0.14 -0.10
C GLU A 62 13.45 0.55 0.71
N ASN A 63 13.62 1.84 1.01
CA ASN A 63 12.59 2.62 1.71
C ASN A 63 11.30 2.69 0.88
N LEU A 64 11.43 2.90 -0.43
CA LEU A 64 10.26 2.94 -1.32
C LEU A 64 9.52 1.60 -1.32
N LYS A 65 10.25 0.48 -1.37
CA LYS A 65 9.66 -0.85 -1.30
C LYS A 65 8.89 -1.07 0.00
N GLU A 66 9.46 -0.63 1.13
CA GLU A 66 8.79 -0.73 2.43
C GLU A 66 7.48 0.05 2.42
N GLU A 67 7.49 1.27 1.89
CA GLU A 67 6.28 2.10 1.84
C GLU A 67 5.21 1.51 0.93
N ILE A 68 5.61 0.91 -0.20
CA ILE A 68 4.68 0.20 -1.08
C ILE A 68 4.02 -0.96 -0.34
N MET A 69 4.80 -1.74 0.40
CA MET A 69 4.25 -2.86 1.15
C MET A 69 3.37 -2.43 2.32
N ASN A 70 3.69 -1.29 2.94
CA ASN A 70 2.82 -0.73 3.99
C ASN A 70 1.44 -0.38 3.44
N ILE A 71 1.38 0.22 2.24
CA ILE A 71 0.11 0.53 1.58
C ILE A 71 -0.64 -0.76 1.24
N GLN A 72 0.06 -1.76 0.67
CA GLN A 72 -0.56 -3.04 0.35
C GLN A 72 -1.17 -3.70 1.58
N LEU A 73 -0.44 -3.68 2.70
CA LEU A 73 -0.93 -4.23 3.97
C LEU A 73 -2.19 -3.49 4.44
N CYS A 74 -2.19 -2.17 4.37
CA CYS A 74 -3.37 -1.37 4.74
C CYS A 74 -4.57 -1.71 3.86
N LEU A 75 -4.36 -1.93 2.57
CA LEU A 75 -5.44 -2.31 1.65
C LEU A 75 -5.95 -3.73 1.94
N ASP A 76 -5.06 -4.64 2.32
CA ASP A 76 -5.45 -6.00 2.70
C ASP A 76 -6.30 -6.01 3.99
N CYS A 77 -6.13 -5.00 4.84
CA CYS A 77 -6.82 -4.89 6.12
C CYS A 77 -7.99 -3.90 6.10
N ILE A 78 -8.32 -3.33 4.95
CA ILE A 78 -9.47 -2.42 4.83
C ILE A 78 -10.78 -3.23 4.79
N ASP A 79 -11.90 -2.58 5.08
CA ASP A 79 -13.20 -3.24 5.00
C ASP A 79 -13.49 -3.72 3.57
N ALA A 80 -13.97 -4.96 3.45
CA ALA A 80 -14.19 -5.59 2.15
C ALA A 80 -15.14 -4.82 1.25
N ASP A 81 -16.11 -4.10 1.82
CA ASP A 81 -17.07 -3.30 1.05
C ASP A 81 -16.45 -2.04 0.45
N MET A 82 -15.24 -1.69 0.85
CA MET A 82 -14.48 -0.58 0.24
C MET A 82 -13.71 -1.03 -1.01
N ILE A 83 -13.67 -2.32 -1.30
CA ILE A 83 -12.97 -2.89 -2.45
C ILE A 83 -14.00 -3.30 -3.49
N ASP A 84 -13.96 -2.64 -4.66
CA ASP A 84 -14.88 -2.92 -5.76
C ASP A 84 -14.07 -3.26 -7.01
N TYR A 85 -14.00 -4.56 -7.31
CA TYR A 85 -13.22 -5.06 -8.45
C TYR A 85 -13.83 -4.69 -9.80
N LYS A 86 -15.10 -4.33 -9.86
CA LYS A 86 -15.71 -3.84 -11.10
C LYS A 86 -15.15 -2.46 -11.46
N ILE A 87 -14.96 -1.62 -10.45
CA ILE A 87 -14.31 -0.32 -10.63
C ILE A 87 -12.85 -0.52 -11.05
N TYR A 88 -12.14 -1.42 -10.37
CA TYR A 88 -10.76 -1.75 -10.69
C TYR A 88 -10.62 -2.18 -12.17
N GLU A 89 -11.44 -3.11 -12.62
CA GLU A 89 -11.40 -3.61 -13.99
C GLU A 89 -11.67 -2.52 -15.02
N ARG A 90 -12.65 -1.66 -14.75
CA ARG A 90 -12.96 -0.54 -15.63
C ARG A 90 -11.75 0.41 -15.79
N LYS A 91 -11.08 0.71 -14.68
CA LYS A 91 -9.90 1.58 -14.69
C LYS A 91 -8.72 0.92 -15.39
N LEU A 92 -8.51 -0.36 -15.16
CA LEU A 92 -7.46 -1.12 -15.84
C LEU A 92 -7.67 -1.13 -17.35
N ASN A 93 -8.90 -1.37 -17.80
CA ASN A 93 -9.24 -1.35 -19.21
C ASN A 93 -8.98 0.02 -19.85
N ARG A 94 -9.23 1.10 -19.09
CA ARG A 94 -8.91 2.45 -19.55
C ARG A 94 -7.40 2.62 -19.76
N TRP A 95 -6.60 2.10 -18.87
CA TRP A 95 -5.13 2.19 -18.99
C TRP A 95 -4.64 1.41 -20.21
N VAL A 96 -5.20 0.23 -20.46
CA VAL A 96 -4.85 -0.59 -21.64
C VAL A 96 -5.15 0.14 -22.94
N ARG A 97 -6.21 0.94 -22.98
CA ARG A 97 -6.62 1.68 -24.18
C ARG A 97 -5.81 2.96 -24.42
N ARG A 98 -5.01 3.38 -23.46
CA ARG A 98 -4.10 4.51 -23.63
C ARG A 98 -2.82 4.01 -24.29
#